data_983c28c0ae7ab2e2999db881f890feb3
#
_entry.id   983c28c0ae7ab2e2999db881f890feb3
#
_cell.length_a   1.000
_cell.length_b   1.000
_cell.length_c   1.000
_cell.angle_alpha   90.00
_cell.angle_beta   90.00
_cell.angle_gamma   90.00
#
_symmetry.space_group_name_H-M   'P 1'
#
loop_
_entity.id
_entity.type
_entity.pdbx_description
1 polymer ?
#
loop_
_entity_poly.entity_id
_entity_poly.type
_entity_poly.pdbx_seq_one_letter_code
_entity_poly.pdbx_strand_id
1 'polypeptide(L)'
;EDVWKLLRGAFKYWPDDVEEWESPWGSNNRPLWTLYMDSSGQGECPLVIDESTPSCGNSRFGCWTCTVVTKDRAMESLIQNGEDWMLPLLKFRDLLAKTTDPEQKDTYRNYKRRTGKVSYQYAKEGEDIASERKHVPGPYWLKYRQQWLRELLSTEKVLNEQGHSITLITEPELHEIRQQWLKDPNEPDWEDSLPQIYHDVYAKNLNWVVDDQSRFDASDAELLEQLAAHYEVEPEMVMKLIELEISLEGLSKRQGVFDKIGNILKKDWGSLEEIQQKQAALQKRNQRDQHQKTIDEIEAELKKVQSQLNDAYDISRLLSEVVTDDH
;
A
#
# COMPACT_ATOMS: atom_id res chain seq x y z
N GLU A 1 1.68 -10.65 -36.04
CA GLU A 1 0.92 -10.59 -37.31
C GLU A 1 0.46 -11.98 -37.75
N ASP A 2 1.33 -12.99 -37.73
CA ASP A 2 1.01 -14.35 -38.21
C ASP A 2 -0.02 -15.07 -37.32
N VAL A 3 0.00 -14.84 -36.02
CA VAL A 3 -1.03 -15.36 -35.08
C VAL A 3 -2.41 -14.81 -35.41
N TRP A 4 -2.50 -13.53 -35.72
CA TRP A 4 -3.77 -12.93 -36.14
C TRP A 4 -4.25 -13.39 -37.49
N LYS A 5 -3.32 -13.61 -38.47
CA LYS A 5 -3.67 -14.24 -39.71
C LYS A 5 -4.27 -15.62 -39.54
N LEU A 6 -3.65 -16.43 -38.63
CA LEU A 6 -4.14 -17.74 -38.27
C LEU A 6 -5.52 -17.72 -37.62
N LEU A 7 -5.70 -16.86 -36.60
CA LEU A 7 -6.95 -16.72 -35.86
C LEU A 7 -8.10 -16.18 -36.72
N ARG A 8 -7.82 -15.32 -37.68
CA ARG A 8 -8.80 -14.77 -38.61
C ARG A 8 -9.16 -15.71 -39.75
N GLY A 9 -8.51 -16.86 -39.85
CA GLY A 9 -8.70 -17.77 -40.97
C GLY A 9 -8.10 -17.30 -42.29
N ALA A 10 -7.22 -16.31 -42.31
CA ALA A 10 -6.62 -15.74 -43.51
C ALA A 10 -5.36 -16.51 -43.92
N PHE A 11 -5.44 -17.83 -44.07
CA PHE A 11 -4.26 -18.67 -44.33
C PHE A 11 -4.03 -19.03 -45.79
N LYS A 12 -4.72 -18.49 -46.73
CA LYS A 12 -4.41 -18.82 -48.12
C LYS A 12 -4.33 -17.62 -49.05
N TYR A 13 -3.37 -17.74 -49.96
CA TYR A 13 -3.26 -17.01 -51.19
C TYR A 13 -4.61 -16.52 -51.67
N TRP A 14 -4.73 -15.24 -51.73
CA TRP A 14 -5.91 -14.55 -52.20
C TRP A 14 -6.21 -14.91 -53.63
N PRO A 15 -7.33 -15.50 -53.87
CA PRO A 15 -8.15 -15.05 -54.99
C PRO A 15 -9.27 -14.18 -54.41
N ASP A 16 -9.65 -13.16 -55.10
CA ASP A 16 -10.60 -12.12 -54.72
C ASP A 16 -12.03 -12.61 -54.42
N ASP A 17 -12.28 -13.91 -54.45
CA ASP A 17 -13.59 -14.53 -54.43
C ASP A 17 -13.83 -15.54 -53.27
N VAL A 18 -13.11 -15.47 -52.17
CA VAL A 18 -13.30 -16.44 -51.09
C VAL A 18 -14.36 -15.98 -50.09
N GLU A 19 -15.50 -16.67 -50.14
CA GLU A 19 -16.50 -16.67 -49.07
C GLU A 19 -15.87 -16.98 -47.71
N GLU A 20 -16.45 -16.46 -46.63
CA GLU A 20 -16.00 -16.49 -45.26
C GLU A 20 -15.23 -17.75 -44.85
N TRP A 21 -14.00 -17.57 -44.54
CA TRP A 21 -13.10 -18.62 -44.06
C TRP A 21 -13.17 -18.77 -42.54
N GLU A 22 -13.52 -19.95 -42.08
CA GLU A 22 -13.40 -20.29 -40.67
C GLU A 22 -11.94 -20.56 -40.32
N SER A 23 -11.52 -20.11 -39.17
CA SER A 23 -10.21 -20.44 -38.65
C SER A 23 -10.09 -21.95 -38.43
N PRO A 24 -8.88 -22.56 -38.35
CA PRO A 24 -8.70 -23.97 -38.04
C PRO A 24 -9.36 -24.41 -36.73
N TRP A 25 -9.75 -23.49 -35.90
CA TRP A 25 -10.50 -23.71 -34.64
C TRP A 25 -12.02 -23.52 -34.78
N GLY A 26 -12.55 -23.42 -35.99
CA GLY A 26 -13.98 -23.38 -36.26
C GLY A 26 -14.69 -22.09 -35.92
N SER A 27 -13.96 -20.97 -35.78
CA SER A 27 -14.55 -19.66 -35.51
C SER A 27 -13.91 -18.55 -36.30
N ASN A 28 -14.74 -17.58 -36.72
CA ASN A 28 -14.25 -16.35 -37.32
C ASN A 28 -13.93 -15.34 -36.18
N ASN A 29 -12.65 -15.18 -35.86
CA ASN A 29 -12.19 -14.29 -34.79
C ASN A 29 -12.05 -12.81 -35.24
N ARG A 30 -12.72 -12.39 -36.33
CA ARG A 30 -12.71 -10.99 -36.79
C ARG A 30 -13.25 -10.01 -35.71
N PRO A 31 -14.34 -10.29 -34.99
CA PRO A 31 -14.79 -9.40 -33.93
C PRO A 31 -13.74 -9.20 -32.84
N LEU A 32 -13.06 -10.27 -32.44
CA LEU A 32 -11.98 -10.20 -31.47
C LEU A 32 -10.79 -9.36 -32.00
N TRP A 33 -10.42 -9.56 -33.25
CA TRP A 33 -9.37 -8.77 -33.90
C TRP A 33 -9.72 -7.29 -33.99
N THR A 34 -10.96 -6.96 -34.38
CA THR A 34 -11.46 -5.58 -34.42
C THR A 34 -11.38 -4.93 -33.03
N LEU A 35 -11.85 -5.64 -32.02
CA LEU A 35 -11.76 -5.18 -30.62
C LEU A 35 -10.32 -4.89 -30.18
N TYR A 36 -9.37 -5.74 -30.57
CA TYR A 36 -7.94 -5.51 -30.30
C TYR A 36 -7.39 -4.31 -31.07
N MET A 37 -7.75 -4.14 -32.32
CA MET A 37 -7.32 -3.02 -33.12
C MET A 37 -7.86 -1.69 -32.59
N ASP A 38 -9.13 -1.64 -32.24
CA ASP A 38 -9.76 -0.45 -31.70
C ASP A 38 -9.19 -0.09 -30.31
N SER A 39 -8.86 -1.08 -29.49
CA SER A 39 -8.27 -0.87 -28.17
C SER A 39 -6.81 -0.43 -28.20
N SER A 40 -6.05 -0.74 -29.27
CA SER A 40 -4.63 -0.38 -29.39
C SER A 40 -4.38 1.08 -29.81
N GLY A 41 -5.38 1.76 -30.34
CA GLY A 41 -5.36 3.19 -30.67
C GLY A 41 -4.44 3.62 -31.81
N GLN A 42 -3.65 2.70 -32.42
CA GLN A 42 -2.77 2.97 -33.54
C GLN A 42 -2.73 1.84 -34.61
N GLY A 43 -3.61 0.84 -34.47
CA GLY A 43 -3.61 -0.29 -35.38
C GLY A 43 -2.39 -1.19 -35.31
N GLU A 44 -1.50 -0.98 -34.39
CA GLU A 44 -0.33 -1.82 -34.17
C GLU A 44 -0.69 -3.04 -33.32
N CYS A 45 -0.31 -4.21 -33.85
CA CYS A 45 -0.39 -5.44 -33.06
C CYS A 45 0.48 -5.33 -31.82
N PRO A 46 -0.03 -5.66 -30.62
CA PRO A 46 0.70 -5.51 -29.37
C PRO A 46 1.83 -6.53 -29.17
N LEU A 47 2.38 -7.08 -30.21
CA LEU A 47 3.59 -7.91 -30.15
C LEU A 47 4.79 -6.99 -29.97
N VAL A 48 5.30 -6.95 -28.76
CA VAL A 48 6.57 -6.29 -28.43
C VAL A 48 7.67 -7.01 -29.19
N ILE A 49 8.22 -6.32 -30.18
CA ILE A 49 9.37 -6.80 -31.00
C ILE A 49 10.68 -6.26 -30.40
N ASP A 50 10.61 -5.26 -29.53
CA ASP A 50 11.75 -4.56 -28.94
C ASP A 50 11.61 -4.47 -27.42
N GLU A 51 12.62 -4.96 -26.68
CA GLU A 51 12.69 -4.88 -25.21
C GLU A 51 12.74 -3.45 -24.67
N SER A 52 13.07 -2.47 -25.51
CA SER A 52 13.08 -1.05 -25.15
C SER A 52 11.70 -0.40 -25.20
N THR A 53 10.72 -1.05 -25.81
CA THR A 53 9.35 -0.56 -25.90
C THR A 53 8.55 -1.07 -24.70
N PRO A 54 7.92 -0.19 -23.91
CA PRO A 54 7.09 -0.65 -22.80
C PRO A 54 6.00 -1.57 -23.32
N SER A 55 5.94 -2.79 -22.77
CA SER A 55 4.96 -3.81 -23.16
C SER A 55 3.57 -3.22 -23.14
N CYS A 56 2.79 -3.48 -24.18
CA CYS A 56 1.35 -3.25 -24.43
C CYS A 56 0.51 -2.68 -23.28
N GLY A 57 1.00 -1.62 -22.62
CA GLY A 57 0.40 -1.07 -21.43
C GLY A 57 -0.96 -0.40 -21.64
N ASN A 58 -1.41 -0.26 -22.89
CA ASN A 58 -2.60 0.52 -23.20
C ASN A 58 -3.77 -0.27 -23.78
N SER A 59 -3.59 -1.55 -24.09
CA SER A 59 -4.69 -2.41 -24.54
C SER A 59 -4.73 -3.68 -23.69
N ARG A 60 -5.46 -3.65 -22.59
CA ARG A 60 -5.68 -4.84 -21.78
C ARG A 60 -7.15 -5.23 -21.78
N PHE A 61 -7.37 -6.48 -22.19
CA PHE A 61 -8.59 -7.20 -21.89
C PHE A 61 -8.35 -7.93 -20.57
N GLY A 62 -9.18 -7.69 -19.57
CA GLY A 62 -8.99 -8.34 -18.30
C GLY A 62 -9.92 -7.77 -17.22
N CYS A 63 -9.41 -7.62 -16.03
CA CYS A 63 -10.18 -7.08 -14.93
C CYS A 63 -10.61 -5.63 -15.24
N TRP A 64 -11.92 -5.37 -15.26
CA TRP A 64 -12.49 -4.06 -15.54
C TRP A 64 -12.07 -2.98 -14.53
N THR A 65 -11.64 -3.37 -13.34
CA THR A 65 -11.08 -2.48 -12.30
C THR A 65 -9.58 -2.28 -12.40
N CYS A 66 -8.92 -2.77 -13.47
CA CYS A 66 -7.47 -2.70 -13.61
C CYS A 66 -6.99 -1.25 -13.74
N THR A 67 -6.12 -0.81 -12.83
CA THR A 67 -5.53 0.53 -12.81
C THR A 67 -4.06 0.55 -13.26
N VAL A 68 -3.54 -0.57 -13.81
CA VAL A 68 -2.18 -0.65 -14.36
C VAL A 68 -2.03 0.22 -15.61
N VAL A 69 -3.12 0.34 -16.38
CA VAL A 69 -3.19 1.25 -17.54
C VAL A 69 -3.90 2.55 -17.12
N THR A 70 -3.45 3.67 -17.65
CA THR A 70 -4.03 4.99 -17.32
C THR A 70 -5.47 5.10 -17.84
N LYS A 71 -5.73 4.57 -19.05
CA LYS A 71 -7.06 4.56 -19.66
C LYS A 71 -7.41 3.16 -20.14
N ASP A 72 -8.64 2.75 -19.97
CA ASP A 72 -9.15 1.50 -20.50
C ASP A 72 -9.75 1.73 -21.89
N ARG A 73 -8.87 1.70 -22.89
CA ARG A 73 -9.27 1.91 -24.29
C ARG A 73 -10.19 0.81 -24.82
N ALA A 74 -10.07 -0.41 -24.29
CA ALA A 74 -10.95 -1.50 -24.68
C ALA A 74 -12.39 -1.22 -24.26
N MET A 75 -12.61 -0.79 -23.03
CA MET A 75 -13.93 -0.40 -22.54
C MET A 75 -14.44 0.87 -23.23
N GLU A 76 -13.58 1.88 -23.44
CA GLU A 76 -13.94 3.08 -24.20
C GLU A 76 -14.40 2.72 -25.63
N SER A 77 -13.72 1.79 -26.30
CA SER A 77 -14.09 1.33 -27.64
C SER A 77 -15.43 0.57 -27.64
N LEU A 78 -15.68 -0.31 -26.67
CA LEU A 78 -16.96 -1.01 -26.55
C LEU A 78 -18.12 -0.02 -26.36
N ILE A 79 -17.96 0.99 -25.52
CA ILE A 79 -18.95 2.06 -25.33
C ILE A 79 -19.19 2.82 -26.63
N GLN A 80 -18.12 3.19 -27.37
CA GLN A 80 -18.26 3.87 -28.67
C GLN A 80 -18.96 3.00 -29.72
N ASN A 81 -18.86 1.68 -29.61
CA ASN A 81 -19.51 0.72 -30.48
C ASN A 81 -20.94 0.35 -30.04
N GLY A 82 -21.51 1.04 -29.03
CA GLY A 82 -22.92 0.90 -28.64
C GLY A 82 -23.16 0.19 -27.30
N GLU A 83 -22.12 -0.21 -26.59
CA GLU A 83 -22.22 -0.81 -25.27
C GLU A 83 -22.29 0.27 -24.15
N ASP A 84 -23.18 1.25 -24.33
CA ASP A 84 -23.31 2.43 -23.44
C ASP A 84 -23.54 2.07 -21.98
N TRP A 85 -24.13 0.90 -21.72
CA TRP A 85 -24.35 0.40 -20.37
C TRP A 85 -23.07 0.20 -19.55
N MET A 86 -21.92 0.08 -20.20
CA MET A 86 -20.61 -0.06 -19.55
C MET A 86 -20.07 1.28 -18.99
N LEU A 87 -20.68 2.41 -19.33
CA LEU A 87 -20.21 3.74 -18.91
C LEU A 87 -20.09 3.91 -17.38
N PRO A 88 -21.03 3.41 -16.55
CA PRO A 88 -20.87 3.44 -15.08
C PRO A 88 -19.63 2.65 -14.60
N LEU A 89 -19.34 1.51 -15.22
CA LEU A 89 -18.14 0.71 -14.92
C LEU A 89 -16.85 1.47 -15.25
N LEU A 90 -16.80 2.10 -16.42
CA LEU A 90 -15.66 2.92 -16.83
C LEU A 90 -15.42 4.08 -15.86
N LYS A 91 -16.48 4.78 -15.46
CA LYS A 91 -16.39 5.88 -14.49
C LYS A 91 -15.82 5.43 -13.14
N PHE A 92 -16.30 4.29 -12.62
CA PHE A 92 -15.79 3.73 -11.39
C PHE A 92 -14.29 3.33 -11.52
N ARG A 93 -13.94 2.67 -12.62
CA ARG A 93 -12.54 2.32 -12.91
C ARG A 93 -11.64 3.55 -12.97
N ASP A 94 -12.07 4.62 -13.62
CA ASP A 94 -11.29 5.84 -13.75
C ASP A 94 -11.15 6.57 -12.42
N LEU A 95 -12.16 6.50 -11.56
CA LEU A 95 -12.07 6.95 -10.17
C LEU A 95 -10.92 6.24 -9.43
N LEU A 96 -10.84 4.90 -9.56
CA LEU A 96 -9.75 4.13 -8.95
C LEU A 96 -8.40 4.47 -9.58
N ALA A 97 -8.33 4.60 -10.91
CA ALA A 97 -7.08 4.92 -11.61
C ALA A 97 -6.49 6.26 -11.16
N LYS A 98 -7.33 7.27 -10.95
CA LYS A 98 -6.91 8.58 -10.42
C LYS A 98 -6.17 8.47 -9.10
N THR A 99 -6.52 7.51 -8.25
CA THR A 99 -5.89 7.33 -6.93
C THR A 99 -4.49 6.72 -7.02
N THR A 100 -4.10 6.20 -8.18
CA THR A 100 -2.77 5.65 -8.43
C THR A 100 -1.78 6.67 -8.99
N ASP A 101 -2.26 7.85 -9.38
CA ASP A 101 -1.44 8.94 -9.87
C ASP A 101 -0.34 9.29 -8.85
N PRO A 102 0.94 9.30 -9.25
CA PRO A 102 2.06 9.63 -8.37
C PRO A 102 1.93 10.98 -7.65
N GLU A 103 1.26 11.97 -8.24
CA GLU A 103 1.07 13.29 -7.66
C GLU A 103 -0.05 13.32 -6.62
N GLN A 104 -1.05 12.45 -6.75
CA GLN A 104 -2.26 12.45 -5.92
C GLN A 104 -2.30 11.30 -4.91
N LYS A 105 -1.53 10.23 -5.11
CA LYS A 105 -1.61 9.01 -4.30
C LYS A 105 -1.42 9.24 -2.80
N ASP A 106 -0.61 10.22 -2.41
CA ASP A 106 -0.35 10.53 -1.00
C ASP A 106 -1.59 11.13 -0.30
N THR A 107 -2.51 11.73 -1.06
CA THR A 107 -3.82 12.19 -0.56
C THR A 107 -4.74 11.04 -0.20
N TYR A 108 -4.68 9.98 -1.00
CA TYR A 108 -5.57 8.82 -0.84
C TYR A 108 -5.04 7.77 0.13
N ARG A 109 -3.73 7.77 0.39
CA ARG A 109 -3.05 6.73 1.15
C ARG A 109 -2.57 7.22 2.50
N ASN A 110 -2.68 6.31 3.48
CA ASN A 110 -2.10 6.53 4.79
C ASN A 110 -0.56 6.61 4.67
N TYR A 111 0.05 7.45 5.48
CA TYR A 111 1.51 7.52 5.59
C TYR A 111 2.10 6.36 6.41
N LYS A 112 1.28 5.69 7.25
CA LYS A 112 1.69 4.49 8.00
C LYS A 112 1.56 3.24 7.13
N ARG A 113 2.57 2.39 7.17
CA ARG A 113 2.51 1.04 6.57
C ARG A 113 1.58 0.15 7.40
N ARG A 114 1.20 -1.03 6.87
CA ARG A 114 0.39 -2.02 7.61
C ARG A 114 1.00 -2.42 8.97
N THR A 115 2.32 -2.29 9.11
CA THR A 115 3.04 -2.51 10.38
C THR A 115 2.80 -1.42 11.42
N GLY A 116 2.11 -0.32 11.07
CA GLY A 116 1.92 0.86 11.91
C GLY A 116 3.15 1.77 11.99
N LYS A 117 4.13 1.62 11.07
CA LYS A 117 5.33 2.44 11.01
C LYS A 117 5.39 3.25 9.73
N VAL A 118 5.96 4.44 9.80
CA VAL A 118 6.33 5.24 8.63
C VAL A 118 7.65 4.72 8.07
N SER A 119 7.66 4.41 6.78
CA SER A 119 8.86 4.00 6.04
C SER A 119 9.18 5.03 4.98
N TYR A 120 10.45 5.27 4.74
CA TYR A 120 10.93 6.23 3.74
C TYR A 120 11.53 5.51 2.54
N GLN A 121 11.52 6.17 1.40
CA GLN A 121 12.23 5.72 0.22
C GLN A 121 13.74 5.68 0.52
N TYR A 122 14.48 4.84 -0.21
CA TYR A 122 15.93 4.82 -0.08
C TYR A 122 16.51 6.21 -0.37
N ALA A 123 17.52 6.60 0.42
CA ALA A 123 18.22 7.85 0.19
C ALA A 123 18.79 7.87 -1.23
N LYS A 124 18.57 8.97 -1.93
CA LYS A 124 19.35 9.27 -3.13
C LYS A 124 20.74 9.78 -2.69
N GLU A 125 21.73 9.61 -3.55
CA GLU A 125 23.08 10.10 -3.30
C GLU A 125 23.01 11.61 -2.98
N GLY A 126 23.41 12.00 -1.74
CA GLY A 126 23.37 13.38 -1.26
C GLY A 126 22.18 13.75 -0.35
N GLU A 127 21.21 12.85 -0.11
CA GLU A 127 20.11 13.07 0.84
C GLU A 127 20.49 12.49 2.22
N ASP A 128 20.93 13.34 3.13
CA ASP A 128 21.44 12.89 4.44
C ASP A 128 20.37 12.76 5.55
N ILE A 129 19.18 13.35 5.39
CA ILE A 129 18.22 13.46 6.48
C ILE A 129 16.89 12.75 6.14
N ALA A 130 16.40 11.89 7.04
CA ALA A 130 15.14 11.16 6.86
C ALA A 130 13.92 12.09 6.69
N SER A 131 13.97 13.32 7.21
CA SER A 131 12.93 14.34 7.07
C SER A 131 12.79 14.88 5.63
N GLU A 132 13.83 14.74 4.81
CA GLU A 132 13.84 15.18 3.41
C GLU A 132 13.38 14.07 2.46
N ARG A 133 13.28 12.84 2.95
CA ARG A 133 12.90 11.69 2.14
C ARG A 133 11.39 11.57 2.05
N LYS A 134 10.92 11.28 0.84
CA LYS A 134 9.51 10.95 0.64
C LYS A 134 9.15 9.65 1.34
N HIS A 135 8.08 9.65 2.11
CA HIS A 135 7.58 8.43 2.74
C HIS A 135 7.03 7.44 1.70
N VAL A 136 7.03 6.17 2.06
CA VAL A 136 6.41 5.10 1.25
C VAL A 136 4.93 5.01 1.65
N PRO A 137 3.99 5.28 0.74
CA PRO A 137 2.57 5.25 1.06
C PRO A 137 2.11 3.91 1.61
N GLY A 138 1.24 3.96 2.57
CA GLY A 138 0.58 2.81 3.18
C GLY A 138 -0.69 2.37 2.44
N PRO A 139 -1.65 1.71 3.14
CA PRO A 139 -2.97 1.41 2.61
C PRO A 139 -3.77 2.68 2.33
N TYR A 140 -4.88 2.55 1.62
CA TYR A 140 -5.82 3.65 1.43
C TYR A 140 -6.50 4.00 2.76
N TRP A 141 -6.75 5.30 2.99
CA TRP A 141 -7.52 5.77 4.15
C TRP A 141 -8.92 5.16 4.16
N LEU A 142 -9.45 4.89 5.35
CA LEU A 142 -10.79 4.30 5.52
C LEU A 142 -11.87 5.11 4.81
N LYS A 143 -11.85 6.44 4.93
CA LYS A 143 -12.80 7.35 4.26
C LYS A 143 -12.91 7.12 2.75
N TYR A 144 -11.79 6.82 2.08
CA TYR A 144 -11.81 6.55 0.63
C TYR A 144 -12.27 5.13 0.35
N ARG A 145 -11.92 4.15 1.19
CA ARG A 145 -12.44 2.79 1.09
C ARG A 145 -13.96 2.76 1.21
N GLN A 146 -14.52 3.54 2.15
CA GLN A 146 -15.96 3.73 2.35
C GLN A 146 -16.61 4.41 1.13
N GLN A 147 -15.99 5.48 0.62
CA GLN A 147 -16.48 6.16 -0.58
C GLN A 147 -16.51 5.22 -1.78
N TRP A 148 -15.46 4.45 -2.03
CA TRP A 148 -15.41 3.54 -3.17
C TRP A 148 -16.38 2.38 -3.05
N LEU A 149 -16.63 1.89 -1.85
CA LEU A 149 -17.69 0.91 -1.65
C LEU A 149 -19.05 1.49 -2.02
N ARG A 150 -19.35 2.71 -1.58
CA ARG A 150 -20.57 3.43 -1.95
C ARG A 150 -20.72 3.59 -3.46
N GLU A 151 -19.65 3.99 -4.13
CA GLU A 151 -19.62 4.14 -5.60
C GLU A 151 -19.78 2.80 -6.33
N LEU A 152 -19.16 1.73 -5.83
CA LEU A 152 -19.29 0.39 -6.39
C LEU A 152 -20.74 -0.12 -6.29
N LEU A 153 -21.34 -0.01 -5.10
CA LEU A 153 -22.74 -0.41 -4.87
C LEU A 153 -23.72 0.44 -5.71
N SER A 154 -23.45 1.75 -5.82
CA SER A 154 -24.23 2.64 -6.66
C SER A 154 -24.14 2.28 -8.15
N THR A 155 -22.93 1.90 -8.59
CA THR A 155 -22.70 1.42 -9.96
C THR A 155 -23.49 0.13 -10.23
N GLU A 156 -23.42 -0.85 -9.32
CA GLU A 156 -24.21 -2.09 -9.43
C GLU A 156 -25.70 -1.81 -9.49
N LYS A 157 -26.20 -0.93 -8.62
CA LYS A 157 -27.61 -0.53 -8.61
C LYS A 157 -28.05 0.07 -9.95
N VAL A 158 -27.28 1.00 -10.50
CA VAL A 158 -27.57 1.64 -11.80
C VAL A 158 -27.62 0.61 -12.92
N LEU A 159 -26.68 -0.33 -12.97
CA LEU A 159 -26.66 -1.39 -13.97
C LEU A 159 -27.89 -2.30 -13.88
N ASN A 160 -28.29 -2.67 -12.66
CA ASN A 160 -29.45 -3.52 -12.44
C ASN A 160 -30.77 -2.78 -12.74
N GLU A 161 -30.88 -1.48 -12.48
CA GLU A 161 -32.01 -0.63 -12.87
C GLU A 161 -32.11 -0.48 -14.40
N GLN A 162 -31.00 -0.58 -15.12
CA GLN A 162 -30.96 -0.61 -16.59
C GLN A 162 -31.33 -1.99 -17.17
N GLY A 163 -31.57 -3.00 -16.35
CA GLY A 163 -31.97 -4.35 -16.77
C GLY A 163 -30.79 -5.33 -16.91
N HIS A 164 -29.58 -4.94 -16.55
CA HIS A 164 -28.41 -5.83 -16.55
C HIS A 164 -28.33 -6.52 -15.19
N SER A 165 -28.57 -7.82 -15.12
CA SER A 165 -28.44 -8.60 -13.88
C SER A 165 -26.96 -8.85 -13.55
N ILE A 166 -26.28 -7.82 -13.06
CA ILE A 166 -24.85 -7.85 -12.76
C ILE A 166 -24.64 -7.73 -11.25
N THR A 167 -23.83 -8.62 -10.68
CA THR A 167 -23.36 -8.55 -9.31
C THR A 167 -21.88 -8.17 -9.35
N LEU A 168 -21.55 -6.98 -8.87
CA LEU A 168 -20.17 -6.48 -8.79
C LEU A 168 -19.48 -6.88 -7.49
N ILE A 169 -20.28 -7.06 -6.43
CA ILE A 169 -19.79 -7.49 -5.12
C ILE A 169 -20.87 -8.36 -4.44
N THR A 170 -20.43 -9.45 -3.86
CA THR A 170 -21.32 -10.39 -3.18
C THR A 170 -21.47 -10.09 -1.69
N GLU A 171 -22.54 -10.56 -1.08
CA GLU A 171 -22.77 -10.39 0.36
C GLU A 171 -21.66 -10.99 1.25
N PRO A 172 -21.10 -12.19 0.95
CA PRO A 172 -19.92 -12.70 1.66
C PRO A 172 -18.69 -11.79 1.57
N GLU A 173 -18.46 -11.16 0.41
CA GLU A 173 -17.36 -10.19 0.24
C GLU A 173 -17.59 -8.92 1.06
N LEU A 174 -18.81 -8.43 1.11
CA LEU A 174 -19.18 -7.31 1.99
C LEU A 174 -18.93 -7.65 3.45
N HIS A 175 -19.29 -8.87 3.89
CA HIS A 175 -19.02 -9.33 5.24
C HIS A 175 -17.54 -9.37 5.55
N GLU A 176 -16.71 -9.86 4.63
CA GLU A 176 -15.25 -9.90 4.79
C GLU A 176 -14.67 -8.48 4.85
N ILE A 177 -15.12 -7.56 3.99
CA ILE A 177 -14.71 -6.14 4.02
C ILE A 177 -15.03 -5.52 5.38
N ARG A 178 -16.26 -5.73 5.89
CA ARG A 178 -16.66 -5.26 7.22
C ARG A 178 -15.72 -5.77 8.31
N GLN A 179 -15.43 -7.09 8.32
CA GLN A 179 -14.52 -7.68 9.30
C GLN A 179 -13.11 -7.10 9.20
N GLN A 180 -12.61 -6.86 8.00
CA GLN A 180 -11.30 -6.25 7.80
C GLN A 180 -11.27 -4.79 8.25
N TRP A 181 -12.32 -4.01 8.00
CA TRP A 181 -12.39 -2.63 8.45
C TRP A 181 -12.46 -2.52 9.98
N LEU A 182 -13.31 -3.32 10.61
CA LEU A 182 -13.45 -3.35 12.07
C LEU A 182 -12.16 -3.77 12.77
N LYS A 183 -11.37 -4.66 12.15
CA LYS A 183 -10.13 -5.21 12.71
C LYS A 183 -8.86 -4.53 12.18
N ASP A 184 -8.98 -3.46 11.39
CA ASP A 184 -7.80 -2.77 10.85
C ASP A 184 -6.92 -2.27 12.00
N PRO A 185 -5.63 -2.68 12.07
CA PRO A 185 -4.78 -2.35 13.21
C PRO A 185 -4.34 -0.89 13.26
N ASN A 186 -4.56 -0.11 12.21
CA ASN A 186 -4.10 1.27 12.10
C ASN A 186 -5.23 2.27 11.96
N GLU A 187 -6.36 1.85 11.39
CA GLU A 187 -7.51 2.71 11.11
C GLU A 187 -8.80 1.88 11.14
N PRO A 188 -9.22 1.41 12.32
CA PRO A 188 -10.43 0.62 12.46
C PRO A 188 -11.70 1.46 12.22
N ASP A 189 -12.72 0.83 11.66
CA ASP A 189 -14.03 1.43 11.45
C ASP A 189 -14.87 1.32 12.74
N TRP A 190 -14.73 2.30 13.61
CA TRP A 190 -15.41 2.32 14.91
C TRP A 190 -16.93 2.47 14.81
N GLU A 191 -17.39 3.09 13.72
CA GLU A 191 -18.82 3.35 13.50
C GLU A 191 -19.52 2.16 12.83
N ASP A 192 -18.76 1.12 12.44
CA ASP A 192 -19.29 0.00 11.65
C ASP A 192 -20.10 0.51 10.42
N SER A 193 -19.47 1.35 9.64
CA SER A 193 -20.11 2.16 8.61
C SER A 193 -20.64 1.37 7.43
N LEU A 194 -20.17 0.14 7.19
CA LEU A 194 -20.53 -0.63 6.00
C LEU A 194 -22.04 -0.94 5.90
N PRO A 195 -22.73 -1.39 6.98
CA PRO A 195 -24.18 -1.58 6.94
C PRO A 195 -24.94 -0.31 6.57
N GLN A 196 -24.52 0.84 7.08
CA GLN A 196 -25.13 2.13 6.75
C GLN A 196 -24.90 2.51 5.28
N ILE A 197 -23.69 2.30 4.76
CA ILE A 197 -23.38 2.54 3.33
C ILE A 197 -24.29 1.69 2.44
N TYR A 198 -24.49 0.42 2.78
CA TYR A 198 -25.37 -0.48 2.03
C TYR A 198 -26.83 -0.01 2.10
N HIS A 199 -27.30 0.37 3.29
CA HIS A 199 -28.64 0.90 3.49
C HIS A 199 -28.87 2.19 2.68
N ASP A 200 -27.93 3.11 2.69
CA ASP A 200 -28.02 4.38 1.95
C ASP A 200 -28.20 4.15 0.43
N VAL A 201 -27.52 3.14 -0.11
CA VAL A 201 -27.60 2.85 -1.55
C VAL A 201 -28.87 2.06 -1.90
N TYR A 202 -29.19 1.00 -1.17
CA TYR A 202 -30.25 0.06 -1.55
C TYR A 202 -31.57 0.27 -0.81
N ALA A 203 -31.61 1.09 0.24
CA ALA A 203 -32.72 1.22 1.19
C ALA A 203 -33.13 -0.13 1.80
N LYS A 204 -32.17 -1.01 2.02
CA LYS A 204 -32.33 -2.36 2.58
C LYS A 204 -31.26 -2.59 3.64
N ASN A 205 -31.59 -3.38 4.65
CA ASN A 205 -30.64 -3.80 5.66
C ASN A 205 -30.01 -5.14 5.30
N LEU A 206 -28.75 -5.29 5.61
CA LEU A 206 -28.07 -6.59 5.59
C LEU A 206 -28.50 -7.38 6.83
N ASN A 207 -28.95 -8.63 6.63
CA ASN A 207 -29.39 -9.51 7.72
C ASN A 207 -28.19 -10.23 8.34
N TRP A 208 -27.24 -9.47 8.85
CA TRP A 208 -26.11 -10.04 9.55
C TRP A 208 -26.37 -10.13 11.04
N VAL A 209 -25.90 -11.22 11.64
CA VAL A 209 -25.81 -11.31 13.10
C VAL A 209 -24.77 -10.31 13.53
N VAL A 210 -25.18 -9.26 14.18
CA VAL A 210 -24.29 -8.28 14.78
C VAL A 210 -23.78 -8.90 16.08
N ASP A 211 -22.50 -9.27 16.09
CA ASP A 211 -21.82 -9.64 17.33
C ASP A 211 -21.41 -8.34 18.04
N ASP A 212 -22.35 -7.76 18.77
CA ASP A 212 -22.19 -6.48 19.47
C ASP A 212 -21.48 -6.64 20.84
N GLN A 213 -21.01 -7.84 21.16
CA GLN A 213 -20.33 -8.05 22.42
C GLN A 213 -18.97 -7.33 22.40
N SER A 214 -18.85 -6.31 23.21
CA SER A 214 -17.61 -5.57 23.53
C SER A 214 -17.04 -4.63 22.46
N ARG A 215 -17.87 -3.87 21.77
CA ARG A 215 -17.36 -2.81 20.89
C ARG A 215 -17.44 -1.46 21.57
N PHE A 216 -16.39 -0.66 21.39
CA PHE A 216 -16.49 0.78 21.60
C PHE A 216 -17.53 1.34 20.63
N ASP A 217 -18.45 2.11 21.14
CA ASP A 217 -19.35 2.90 20.31
C ASP A 217 -18.76 4.31 20.04
N ALA A 218 -19.48 5.11 19.25
CA ALA A 218 -19.03 6.46 18.90
C ALA A 218 -18.88 7.36 20.16
N SER A 219 -19.67 7.13 21.21
CA SER A 219 -19.60 7.91 22.47
C SER A 219 -18.37 7.54 23.29
N ASP A 220 -17.99 6.27 23.29
CA ASP A 220 -16.77 5.79 23.92
C ASP A 220 -15.52 6.34 23.22
N ALA A 221 -15.56 6.40 21.88
CA ALA A 221 -14.48 6.97 21.07
C ALA A 221 -14.29 8.47 21.38
N GLU A 222 -15.37 9.24 21.45
CA GLU A 222 -15.30 10.67 21.80
C GLU A 222 -14.76 10.90 23.21
N LEU A 223 -15.20 10.12 24.19
CA LEU A 223 -14.67 10.19 25.55
C LEU A 223 -13.18 9.84 25.59
N LEU A 224 -12.77 8.82 24.85
CA LEU A 224 -11.37 8.43 24.77
C LEU A 224 -10.51 9.53 24.16
N GLU A 225 -10.96 10.18 23.08
CA GLU A 225 -10.24 11.32 22.46
C GLU A 225 -10.05 12.46 23.47
N GLN A 226 -11.08 12.80 24.23
CA GLN A 226 -11.00 13.84 25.27
C GLN A 226 -9.99 13.49 26.37
N LEU A 227 -10.00 12.23 26.85
CA LEU A 227 -9.06 11.77 27.85
C LEU A 227 -7.63 11.69 27.30
N ALA A 228 -7.47 11.18 26.09
CA ALA A 228 -6.17 11.08 25.42
C ALA A 228 -5.53 12.46 25.23
N ALA A 229 -6.31 13.45 24.81
CA ALA A 229 -5.86 14.83 24.69
C ALA A 229 -5.44 15.43 26.03
N HIS A 230 -6.18 15.14 27.12
CA HIS A 230 -5.84 15.62 28.46
C HIS A 230 -4.51 15.06 28.99
N TYR A 231 -4.20 13.80 28.64
CA TYR A 231 -2.98 13.11 29.09
C TYR A 231 -1.85 13.13 28.06
N GLU A 232 -2.01 13.86 26.95
CA GLU A 232 -1.03 13.96 25.86
C GLU A 232 -0.60 12.58 25.31
N VAL A 233 -1.56 11.66 25.19
CA VAL A 233 -1.35 10.33 24.60
C VAL A 233 -2.17 10.17 23.32
N GLU A 234 -1.70 9.33 22.43
CA GLU A 234 -2.40 9.07 21.17
C GLU A 234 -3.62 8.16 21.39
N PRO A 235 -4.83 8.59 21.02
CA PRO A 235 -6.06 7.83 21.28
C PRO A 235 -6.03 6.44 20.62
N GLU A 236 -5.51 6.33 19.39
CA GLU A 236 -5.41 5.05 18.69
C GLU A 236 -4.48 4.06 19.42
N MET A 237 -3.44 4.54 20.05
CA MET A 237 -2.54 3.70 20.86
C MET A 237 -3.28 3.14 22.07
N VAL A 238 -4.02 3.98 22.77
CA VAL A 238 -4.79 3.56 23.95
C VAL A 238 -5.87 2.56 23.55
N MET A 239 -6.59 2.82 22.46
CA MET A 239 -7.58 1.89 21.91
C MET A 239 -6.99 0.51 21.65
N LYS A 240 -5.80 0.44 21.01
CA LYS A 240 -5.14 -0.85 20.74
C LYS A 240 -4.71 -1.58 22.02
N LEU A 241 -4.37 -0.87 23.06
CA LEU A 241 -4.08 -1.48 24.37
C LEU A 241 -5.36 -2.04 25.02
N ILE A 242 -6.48 -1.33 24.92
CA ILE A 242 -7.78 -1.78 25.41
C ILE A 242 -8.27 -3.00 24.62
N GLU A 243 -8.21 -2.99 23.28
CA GLU A 243 -8.53 -4.15 22.45
C GLU A 243 -7.68 -5.38 22.83
N LEU A 244 -6.40 -5.17 23.07
CA LEU A 244 -5.52 -6.24 23.53
C LEU A 244 -6.01 -6.82 24.86
N GLU A 245 -6.37 -5.98 25.83
CA GLU A 245 -6.88 -6.43 27.12
C GLU A 245 -8.20 -7.21 26.98
N ILE A 246 -9.15 -6.68 26.20
CA ILE A 246 -10.42 -7.36 25.89
C ILE A 246 -10.15 -8.73 25.24
N SER A 247 -9.20 -8.81 24.30
CA SER A 247 -8.83 -10.08 23.64
C SER A 247 -8.23 -11.14 24.58
N LEU A 248 -7.76 -10.71 25.73
CA LEU A 248 -7.14 -11.54 26.76
C LEU A 248 -8.08 -11.80 27.96
N GLU A 249 -9.25 -11.18 27.96
CA GLU A 249 -10.26 -11.38 28.99
C GLU A 249 -10.71 -12.85 29.03
N GLY A 250 -10.86 -13.40 30.21
CA GLY A 250 -11.22 -14.81 30.40
C GLY A 250 -10.10 -15.83 30.14
N LEU A 251 -8.93 -15.44 29.67
CA LEU A 251 -7.81 -16.35 29.49
C LEU A 251 -7.05 -16.56 30.81
N SER A 252 -6.94 -17.83 31.22
CA SER A 252 -6.18 -18.21 32.45
C SER A 252 -4.66 -18.02 32.31
N LYS A 253 -4.15 -17.98 31.07
CA LYS A 253 -2.73 -17.75 30.76
C LYS A 253 -2.59 -16.56 29.80
N ARG A 254 -1.97 -15.49 30.27
CA ARG A 254 -1.67 -14.28 29.50
C ARG A 254 -0.25 -14.31 28.93
N GLN A 255 0.11 -15.43 28.30
CA GLN A 255 1.46 -15.59 27.74
C GLN A 255 1.70 -14.61 26.59
N GLY A 256 2.86 -13.94 26.60
CA GLY A 256 3.26 -13.00 25.54
C GLY A 256 2.55 -11.64 25.56
N VAL A 257 1.79 -11.30 26.62
CA VAL A 257 1.09 -10.00 26.71
C VAL A 257 2.09 -8.83 26.66
N PHE A 258 3.22 -8.92 27.33
CA PHE A 258 4.24 -7.87 27.32
C PHE A 258 4.86 -7.67 25.94
N ASP A 259 5.05 -8.75 25.17
CA ASP A 259 5.53 -8.64 23.78
C ASP A 259 4.49 -7.97 22.89
N LYS A 260 3.21 -8.28 23.08
CA LYS A 260 2.11 -7.64 22.35
C LYS A 260 2.00 -6.16 22.69
N ILE A 261 2.04 -5.79 23.97
CA ILE A 261 2.09 -4.40 24.43
C ILE A 261 3.32 -3.70 23.83
N GLY A 262 4.50 -4.30 23.93
CA GLY A 262 5.72 -3.77 23.36
C GLY A 262 5.62 -3.54 21.83
N ASN A 263 4.92 -4.40 21.12
CA ASN A 263 4.69 -4.24 19.67
C ASN A 263 3.72 -3.09 19.36
N ILE A 264 2.73 -2.84 20.21
CA ILE A 264 1.84 -1.67 20.08
C ILE A 264 2.65 -0.39 20.35
N LEU A 265 3.40 -0.33 21.43
CA LEU A 265 4.19 0.85 21.80
C LEU A 265 5.32 1.18 20.81
N LYS A 266 5.79 0.19 20.04
CA LYS A 266 6.84 0.37 19.00
C LYS A 266 6.31 0.91 17.67
N LYS A 267 5.00 1.05 17.49
CA LYS A 267 4.42 1.65 16.28
C LYS A 267 4.64 3.17 16.29
N ASP A 268 4.50 3.78 15.12
CA ASP A 268 4.52 5.23 14.98
C ASP A 268 3.10 5.77 15.25
N TRP A 269 2.95 6.56 16.29
CA TRP A 269 1.69 7.20 16.67
C TRP A 269 1.80 8.71 16.50
N GLY A 270 0.66 9.39 16.24
CA GLY A 270 0.58 10.82 15.98
C GLY A 270 0.61 11.19 14.50
N SER A 271 0.70 12.48 14.22
CA SER A 271 0.76 13.05 12.86
C SER A 271 2.08 12.72 12.15
N LEU A 272 2.06 12.84 10.82
CA LEU A 272 3.26 12.61 10.00
C LEU A 272 4.42 13.53 10.41
N GLU A 273 4.11 14.80 10.69
CA GLU A 273 5.09 15.83 11.09
C GLU A 273 5.73 15.48 12.44
N GLU A 274 4.94 15.07 13.42
CA GLU A 274 5.45 14.66 14.74
C GLU A 274 6.33 13.42 14.66
N ILE A 275 5.91 12.44 13.85
CA ILE A 275 6.69 11.21 13.62
C ILE A 275 8.02 11.56 12.96
N GLN A 276 8.03 12.43 11.96
CA GLN A 276 9.25 12.90 11.29
C GLN A 276 10.20 13.61 12.26
N GLN A 277 9.67 14.49 13.11
CA GLN A 277 10.46 15.19 14.12
C GLN A 277 11.07 14.23 15.15
N LYS A 278 10.28 13.28 15.67
CA LYS A 278 10.74 12.24 16.60
C LYS A 278 11.84 11.37 15.97
N GLN A 279 11.67 10.96 14.72
CA GLN A 279 12.66 10.15 14.00
C GLN A 279 13.94 10.92 13.71
N ALA A 280 13.86 12.18 13.30
CA ALA A 280 15.02 13.05 13.09
C ALA A 280 15.81 13.28 14.41
N ALA A 281 15.11 13.48 15.51
CA ALA A 281 15.72 13.63 16.83
C ALA A 281 16.47 12.37 17.26
N LEU A 282 15.86 11.18 17.05
CA LEU A 282 16.48 9.88 17.34
C LEU A 282 17.73 9.64 16.48
N GLN A 283 17.69 9.98 15.21
CA GLN A 283 18.85 9.85 14.33
C GLN A 283 20.01 10.73 14.77
N LYS A 284 19.74 12.01 15.10
CA LYS A 284 20.76 12.92 15.62
C LYS A 284 21.37 12.39 16.94
N ARG A 285 20.55 11.82 17.82
CA ARG A 285 21.02 11.19 19.06
C ARG A 285 21.92 9.99 18.78
N ASN A 286 21.48 9.07 17.89
CA ASN A 286 22.27 7.89 17.54
C ASN A 286 23.59 8.25 16.88
N GLN A 287 23.63 9.28 16.03
CA GLN A 287 24.86 9.78 15.43
C GLN A 287 25.81 10.34 16.50
N ARG A 288 25.32 11.11 17.46
CA ARG A 288 26.12 11.60 18.58
C ARG A 288 26.70 10.46 19.42
N ASP A 289 25.85 9.46 19.74
CA ASP A 289 26.27 8.30 20.53
C ASP A 289 27.33 7.46 19.78
N GLN A 290 27.22 7.33 18.45
CA GLN A 290 28.24 6.68 17.62
C GLN A 290 29.55 7.48 17.59
N HIS A 291 29.49 8.79 17.36
CA HIS A 291 30.68 9.63 17.40
C HIS A 291 31.37 9.58 18.77
N GLN A 292 30.59 9.60 19.87
CA GLN A 292 31.17 9.51 21.21
C GLN A 292 31.90 8.17 21.43
N LYS A 293 31.30 7.05 21.00
CA LYS A 293 31.97 5.74 21.05
C LYS A 293 33.30 5.71 20.28
N THR A 294 33.31 6.28 19.07
CA THR A 294 34.52 6.36 18.26
C THR A 294 35.60 7.21 18.95
N ILE A 295 35.18 8.32 19.58
CA ILE A 295 36.12 9.17 20.36
C ILE A 295 36.70 8.38 21.53
N ASP A 296 35.84 7.70 22.31
CA ASP A 296 36.23 6.89 23.47
C ASP A 296 37.22 5.76 23.05
N GLU A 297 37.00 5.12 21.92
CA GLU A 297 37.90 4.09 21.35
C GLU A 297 39.24 4.67 20.96
N ILE A 298 39.29 5.83 20.28
CA ILE A 298 40.52 6.52 19.90
C ILE A 298 41.31 6.98 21.14
N GLU A 299 40.61 7.51 22.16
CA GLU A 299 41.26 7.91 23.41
C GLU A 299 41.87 6.71 24.16
N ALA A 300 41.17 5.56 24.14
CA ALA A 300 41.71 4.33 24.74
C ALA A 300 42.96 3.83 23.99
N GLU A 301 42.96 3.87 22.67
CA GLU A 301 44.16 3.53 21.87
C GLU A 301 45.34 4.51 22.11
N LEU A 302 45.03 5.82 22.17
CA LEU A 302 46.01 6.85 22.46
C LEU A 302 46.69 6.63 23.83
N LYS A 303 45.90 6.32 24.85
CA LYS A 303 46.46 5.98 26.19
C LYS A 303 47.35 4.75 26.15
N LYS A 304 46.99 3.74 25.37
CA LYS A 304 47.79 2.53 25.20
C LYS A 304 49.12 2.82 24.51
N VAL A 305 49.10 3.60 23.42
CA VAL A 305 50.34 4.02 22.72
C VAL A 305 51.22 4.89 23.61
N GLN A 306 50.63 5.80 24.38
CA GLN A 306 51.35 6.64 25.34
C GLN A 306 52.04 5.82 26.43
N SER A 307 51.38 4.79 26.97
CA SER A 307 51.99 3.85 27.92
C SER A 307 53.18 3.12 27.31
N GLN A 308 53.02 2.58 26.10
CA GLN A 308 54.10 1.90 25.38
C GLN A 308 55.31 2.81 25.10
N LEU A 309 55.07 4.07 24.78
CA LEU A 309 56.10 5.07 24.54
C LEU A 309 56.86 5.40 25.80
N ASN A 310 56.19 5.53 26.95
CA ASN A 310 56.79 5.76 28.24
C ASN A 310 57.67 4.56 28.67
N ASP A 311 57.13 3.33 28.48
CA ASP A 311 57.91 2.11 28.76
C ASP A 311 59.16 2.02 27.90
N ALA A 312 59.07 2.37 26.62
CA ALA A 312 60.23 2.38 25.71
C ALA A 312 61.26 3.46 26.09
N TYR A 313 60.80 4.63 26.55
CA TYR A 313 61.62 5.71 27.01
C TYR A 313 62.38 5.32 28.29
N ASP A 314 61.75 4.70 29.27
CA ASP A 314 62.33 4.21 30.50
C ASP A 314 63.39 3.13 30.23
N ILE A 315 63.14 2.19 29.32
CA ILE A 315 64.09 1.18 28.86
C ILE A 315 65.30 1.86 28.23
N SER A 316 65.14 2.86 27.35
CA SER A 316 66.22 3.61 26.71
C SER A 316 67.09 4.35 27.75
N ARG A 317 66.50 4.90 28.80
CA ARG A 317 67.19 5.57 29.87
C ARG A 317 68.06 4.59 30.70
N LEU A 318 67.49 3.44 31.07
CA LEU A 318 68.18 2.38 31.78
C LEU A 318 69.35 1.85 30.97
N LEU A 319 69.26 1.67 29.67
CA LEU A 319 70.38 1.24 28.80
C LEU A 319 71.42 2.31 28.69
N SER A 320 71.09 3.60 28.71
CA SER A 320 72.11 4.68 28.71
C SER A 320 72.84 4.77 30.03
N GLU A 321 72.23 4.49 31.16
CA GLU A 321 72.84 4.45 32.48
C GLU A 321 73.84 3.28 32.61
N VAL A 322 73.54 2.10 32.06
CA VAL A 322 74.43 0.92 32.06
C VAL A 322 75.70 1.15 31.19
N VAL A 323 75.58 1.87 30.08
CA VAL A 323 76.67 2.15 29.18
C VAL A 323 77.66 3.19 29.78
N THR A 324 77.21 4.03 30.72
CA THR A 324 78.07 5.05 31.37
C THR A 324 78.78 4.53 32.60
N ASP A 325 78.43 3.37 33.19
CA ASP A 325 79.16 2.76 34.33
C ASP A 325 80.35 1.85 33.93
N ASP A 326 80.58 1.58 32.65
CA ASP A 326 81.66 0.76 32.12
C ASP A 326 82.89 1.59 31.65
N HIS A 327 83.00 2.82 32.11
CA HIS A 327 84.20 3.70 31.89
C HIS A 327 84.85 4.14 33.26
#